data_b811683adc5afc9403df281c9bff7ebc
#
_entry.id   b811683adc5afc9403df281c9bff7ebc
#
_cell.length_a   1.000
_cell.length_b   1.000
_cell.length_c   1.000
_cell.angle_alpha   90.00
_cell.angle_beta   90.00
_cell.angle_gamma   90.00
#
_symmetry.space_group_name_H-M   'P 1'
#
loop_
_entity.id
_entity.type
_entity.pdbx_description
1 polymer ?
#
loop_
_entity_poly.entity_id
_entity_poly.type
_entity_poly.pdbx_seq_one_letter_code
_entity_poly.pdbx_strand_id
1 'polypeptide(L)'
;MAPNQEVPSPAASELEAPAAGSLGEPASSAPAGEGEQPAHASEAEQALPANSVPGPAQGLDLAEYAPARGTITLAATPIGNRGDASPRLMAALALADVVAAEDTRRALNLAQRLGVKIGGRLLAFHEHNERERSGQLLQAARGGSSVLMISDAGMPSVSDPGFRLVNAAIDADVPVTVAPGPSAVLTALALSGLASDRFSFEGFLPRKSGERARLLSSLASDAHTLIFFESPRRVHETLTDLAKAFGGQRRAALCRELTKTHEEVLRASLDELVAATAEGARGEIVLVVAGSTGASVGVEQVVDQVLTLADQGLRLKQAAAQVAQTHGLRKNELYQAALAAREN
;
A
#
# COMPACT_ATOMS: atom_id res chain seq x y z
N MET A 1 34.28 29.03 36.67
CA MET A 1 35.75 28.92 36.79
C MET A 1 36.13 27.53 36.31
N ALA A 2 36.55 27.46 35.12
CA ALA A 2 37.60 26.78 34.38
C ALA A 2 37.53 25.25 34.25
N PRO A 3 38.23 24.69 33.25
CA PRO A 3 38.30 25.11 31.83
C PRO A 3 38.04 23.98 30.81
N ASN A 4 37.94 24.37 29.55
CA ASN A 4 38.09 23.60 28.33
C ASN A 4 39.09 22.47 28.34
N GLN A 5 38.72 21.33 27.73
CA GLN A 5 39.72 20.42 27.13
C GLN A 5 39.28 20.12 25.68
N GLU A 6 40.06 20.68 24.77
CA GLU A 6 40.14 20.30 23.36
C GLU A 6 40.74 18.90 23.23
N VAL A 7 40.25 18.10 22.32
CA VAL A 7 40.85 16.85 21.84
C VAL A 7 41.09 16.93 20.35
N PRO A 8 42.29 16.62 19.85
CA PRO A 8 42.72 16.94 18.48
C PRO A 8 42.26 15.89 17.43
N SER A 9 42.11 16.40 16.22
CA SER A 9 41.93 15.68 14.95
C SER A 9 43.21 14.92 14.58
N PRO A 10 43.12 13.71 13.99
CA PRO A 10 44.24 13.14 13.24
C PRO A 10 44.11 13.36 11.73
N ALA A 11 45.29 13.58 11.19
CA ALA A 11 45.60 13.99 9.84
C ALA A 11 45.36 12.95 8.75
N ALA A 12 45.26 13.48 7.53
CA ALA A 12 45.28 12.79 6.26
C ALA A 12 46.57 12.00 6.03
N SER A 13 46.46 10.85 5.39
CA SER A 13 47.57 10.22 4.66
C SER A 13 47.12 9.86 3.25
N GLU A 14 47.72 10.58 2.30
CA GLU A 14 47.75 10.26 0.89
C GLU A 14 48.47 8.91 0.69
N LEU A 15 48.01 8.13 -0.27
CA LEU A 15 48.82 7.10 -0.92
C LEU A 15 48.39 6.98 -2.39
N GLU A 16 49.43 7.09 -3.19
CA GLU A 16 49.54 7.19 -4.64
C GLU A 16 48.97 5.99 -5.41
N ALA A 17 48.56 6.31 -6.64
CA ALA A 17 48.32 5.37 -7.74
C ALA A 17 49.64 4.96 -8.39
N PRO A 18 49.75 3.80 -9.06
CA PRO A 18 50.66 3.64 -10.15
C PRO A 18 49.99 3.45 -11.51
N ALA A 19 50.73 3.94 -12.50
CA ALA A 19 50.35 4.13 -13.89
C ALA A 19 50.45 2.88 -14.79
N ALA A 20 49.69 2.96 -15.87
CA ALA A 20 49.86 2.53 -17.22
C ALA A 20 50.84 1.38 -17.60
N GLY A 21 50.30 0.43 -18.32
CA GLY A 21 51.05 -0.48 -19.23
C GLY A 21 50.21 -0.82 -20.45
N SER A 22 50.68 -0.30 -21.58
CA SER A 22 50.13 -0.42 -22.94
C SER A 22 50.61 -1.71 -23.64
N LEU A 23 49.95 -1.98 -24.76
CA LEU A 23 50.34 -2.78 -25.93
C LEU A 23 49.62 -4.14 -26.10
N GLY A 24 48.88 -4.26 -27.17
CA GLY A 24 49.13 -5.03 -28.34
C GLY A 24 47.84 -5.58 -29.00
N GLU A 25 47.42 -4.96 -30.10
CA GLU A 25 46.68 -5.66 -31.15
C GLU A 25 47.60 -6.55 -31.97
N PRO A 26 47.11 -7.61 -32.65
CA PRO A 26 46.64 -7.43 -34.01
C PRO A 26 45.43 -8.30 -34.47
N ALA A 27 44.70 -7.68 -35.31
CA ALA A 27 43.91 -8.09 -36.48
C ALA A 27 43.65 -9.57 -36.83
N SER A 28 42.41 -9.79 -37.28
CA SER A 28 41.99 -10.40 -38.54
C SER A 28 40.88 -11.42 -38.48
N SER A 29 39.89 -11.16 -39.28
CA SER A 29 38.93 -12.00 -40.03
C SER A 29 37.59 -12.32 -39.44
N ALA A 30 36.55 -11.68 -40.05
CA ALA A 30 35.19 -12.12 -40.13
C ALA A 30 35.05 -13.38 -41.01
N PRO A 31 33.89 -14.11 -40.96
CA PRO A 31 32.63 -13.58 -41.45
C PRO A 31 31.35 -14.05 -40.68
N ALA A 32 30.34 -13.22 -40.81
CA ALA A 32 28.89 -13.47 -40.90
C ALA A 32 28.26 -14.71 -40.24
N GLY A 33 27.46 -14.45 -39.24
CA GLY A 33 26.39 -15.32 -38.77
C GLY A 33 25.26 -14.41 -38.27
N GLU A 34 24.22 -14.28 -39.08
CA GLU A 34 22.98 -13.59 -38.73
C GLU A 34 22.34 -14.33 -37.56
N GLY A 35 22.33 -13.72 -36.37
CA GLY A 35 21.62 -14.14 -35.21
C GLY A 35 20.56 -13.08 -34.88
N GLU A 36 19.33 -13.35 -35.21
CA GLU A 36 18.16 -12.57 -34.82
C GLU A 36 18.18 -12.23 -33.32
N GLN A 37 18.29 -10.96 -33.05
CA GLN A 37 17.98 -10.40 -31.75
C GLN A 37 16.45 -10.47 -31.55
N PRO A 38 15.92 -10.99 -30.43
CA PRO A 38 14.51 -10.83 -30.15
C PRO A 38 14.22 -9.35 -29.93
N ALA A 39 13.44 -8.81 -30.82
CA ALA A 39 12.91 -7.46 -30.73
C ALA A 39 12.19 -7.30 -29.37
N HIS A 40 12.71 -6.40 -28.54
CA HIS A 40 11.94 -5.80 -27.48
C HIS A 40 10.81 -5.00 -28.17
N ALA A 41 9.66 -5.66 -28.33
CA ALA A 41 8.43 -4.99 -28.64
C ALA A 41 8.07 -4.12 -27.41
N SER A 42 8.47 -2.85 -27.48
CA SER A 42 7.75 -1.80 -26.78
C SER A 42 6.36 -1.81 -27.41
N GLU A 43 5.39 -2.42 -26.74
CA GLU A 43 3.99 -2.13 -27.03
C GLU A 43 3.82 -0.63 -26.80
N ALA A 44 3.96 0.12 -27.87
CA ALA A 44 3.51 1.49 -27.96
C ALA A 44 2.01 1.44 -27.60
N GLU A 45 1.67 1.99 -26.45
CA GLU A 45 0.32 2.30 -26.02
C GLU A 45 -0.29 3.09 -27.17
N GLN A 46 -1.11 2.42 -27.98
CA GLN A 46 -1.81 3.06 -29.09
C GLN A 46 -2.68 4.14 -28.49
N ALA A 47 -2.28 5.37 -28.65
CA ALA A 47 -3.06 6.53 -28.31
C ALA A 47 -4.38 6.41 -29.08
N LEU A 48 -5.45 6.12 -28.36
CA LEU A 48 -6.81 6.18 -28.92
C LEU A 48 -7.00 7.57 -29.51
N PRO A 49 -7.64 7.69 -30.71
CA PRO A 49 -7.85 8.97 -31.35
C PRO A 49 -8.59 9.90 -30.39
N ALA A 50 -8.10 11.11 -30.26
CA ALA A 50 -8.53 12.13 -29.28
C ALA A 50 -10.00 12.58 -29.39
N ASN A 51 -10.86 11.91 -30.20
CA ASN A 51 -12.11 12.50 -30.64
C ASN A 51 -13.37 11.60 -30.59
N SER A 52 -13.52 10.66 -29.69
CA SER A 52 -14.72 9.82 -29.76
C SER A 52 -15.51 9.58 -28.45
N VAL A 53 -15.02 9.95 -27.29
CA VAL A 53 -15.84 9.87 -26.06
C VAL A 53 -15.67 11.16 -25.26
N PRO A 54 -16.76 11.89 -24.97
CA PRO A 54 -16.74 13.07 -24.12
C PRO A 54 -16.09 12.73 -22.77
N GLY A 55 -15.15 13.59 -22.31
CA GLY A 55 -14.56 13.43 -20.98
C GLY A 55 -15.62 13.66 -19.89
N PRO A 56 -15.45 13.06 -18.69
CA PRO A 56 -16.41 13.20 -17.59
C PRO A 56 -16.62 14.64 -17.11
N ALA A 57 -15.74 15.58 -17.46
CA ALA A 57 -15.90 17.00 -17.16
C ALA A 57 -16.89 17.75 -18.08
N GLN A 58 -17.35 17.15 -19.19
CA GLN A 58 -18.27 17.83 -20.09
C GLN A 58 -19.64 18.03 -19.43
N GLY A 59 -20.07 19.28 -19.38
CA GLY A 59 -21.37 19.69 -18.79
C GLY A 59 -21.32 19.96 -17.28
N LEU A 60 -20.15 19.83 -16.63
CA LEU A 60 -19.99 20.23 -15.22
C LEU A 60 -19.58 21.70 -15.13
N ASP A 61 -20.26 22.46 -14.27
CA ASP A 61 -19.76 23.77 -13.85
C ASP A 61 -18.67 23.55 -12.78
N LEU A 62 -17.41 23.54 -13.21
CA LEU A 62 -16.27 23.32 -12.30
C LEU A 62 -16.11 24.42 -11.25
N ALA A 63 -16.69 25.62 -11.47
CA ALA A 63 -16.60 26.71 -10.51
C ALA A 63 -17.33 26.40 -9.21
N GLU A 64 -18.39 25.59 -9.23
CA GLU A 64 -19.09 25.13 -8.03
C GLU A 64 -18.22 24.30 -7.09
N TYR A 65 -17.18 23.67 -7.63
CA TYR A 65 -16.26 22.76 -6.91
C TYR A 65 -14.86 23.33 -6.77
N ALA A 66 -14.69 24.64 -6.97
CA ALA A 66 -13.38 25.28 -6.92
C ALA A 66 -12.68 25.03 -5.56
N PRO A 67 -11.38 24.73 -5.56
CA PRO A 67 -10.65 24.54 -4.32
C PRO A 67 -10.55 25.86 -3.53
N ALA A 68 -10.69 25.78 -2.22
CA ALA A 68 -10.60 26.95 -1.34
C ALA A 68 -9.20 27.57 -1.39
N ARG A 69 -9.15 28.91 -1.44
CA ARG A 69 -7.88 29.65 -1.37
C ARG A 69 -7.24 29.50 0.02
N GLY A 70 -5.93 29.53 0.07
CA GLY A 70 -5.17 29.37 1.31
C GLY A 70 -5.24 27.95 1.89
N THR A 71 -5.69 26.96 1.12
CA THR A 71 -5.94 25.61 1.58
C THR A 71 -5.16 24.60 0.74
N ILE A 72 -4.68 23.54 1.38
CA ILE A 72 -4.13 22.37 0.71
C ILE A 72 -5.23 21.32 0.58
N THR A 73 -5.55 20.96 -0.64
CA THR A 73 -6.53 19.92 -0.98
C THR A 73 -5.79 18.65 -1.43
N LEU A 74 -5.94 17.56 -0.71
CA LEU A 74 -5.57 16.24 -1.21
C LEU A 74 -6.73 15.71 -2.04
N ALA A 75 -6.48 15.20 -3.24
CA ALA A 75 -7.54 14.62 -4.05
C ALA A 75 -7.19 13.21 -4.52
N ALA A 76 -8.14 12.29 -4.33
CA ALA A 76 -8.02 10.95 -4.86
C ALA A 76 -8.13 10.95 -6.39
N THR A 77 -7.26 10.20 -7.05
CA THR A 77 -7.26 9.99 -8.50
C THR A 77 -7.84 8.61 -8.85
N PRO A 78 -8.37 8.42 -10.07
CA PRO A 78 -8.81 7.11 -10.53
C PRO A 78 -7.70 6.05 -10.42
N ILE A 79 -8.07 4.84 -10.01
CA ILE A 79 -7.15 3.68 -9.94
C ILE A 79 -7.17 2.82 -11.22
N GLY A 80 -7.97 3.23 -12.22
CA GLY A 80 -8.11 2.53 -13.50
C GLY A 80 -9.20 3.14 -14.36
N ASN A 81 -10.40 3.29 -13.81
CA ASN A 81 -11.55 3.83 -14.53
C ASN A 81 -11.64 5.35 -14.35
N ARG A 82 -11.52 6.09 -15.45
CA ARG A 82 -11.65 7.55 -15.43
C ARG A 82 -13.04 8.06 -14.97
N GLY A 83 -14.08 7.22 -15.09
CA GLY A 83 -15.43 7.53 -14.61
C GLY A 83 -15.52 7.69 -13.09
N ASP A 84 -14.52 7.20 -12.35
CA ASP A 84 -14.44 7.32 -10.89
C ASP A 84 -13.87 8.68 -10.44
N ALA A 85 -13.48 9.56 -11.37
CA ALA A 85 -12.98 10.88 -11.03
C ALA A 85 -14.10 11.75 -10.46
N SER A 86 -13.89 12.31 -9.27
CA SER A 86 -14.87 13.19 -8.65
C SER A 86 -14.91 14.56 -9.34
N PRO A 87 -16.06 15.26 -9.37
CA PRO A 87 -16.15 16.66 -9.82
C PRO A 87 -15.15 17.56 -9.07
N ARG A 88 -14.91 17.32 -7.79
CA ARG A 88 -13.93 18.08 -6.98
C ARG A 88 -12.50 17.88 -7.44
N LEU A 89 -12.10 16.66 -7.84
CA LEU A 89 -10.79 16.41 -8.45
C LEU A 89 -10.65 17.19 -9.75
N MET A 90 -11.65 17.12 -10.64
CA MET A 90 -11.61 17.79 -11.94
C MET A 90 -11.54 19.33 -11.79
N ALA A 91 -12.33 19.89 -10.87
CA ALA A 91 -12.28 21.31 -10.55
C ALA A 91 -10.92 21.71 -9.96
N ALA A 92 -10.38 20.92 -9.03
CA ALA A 92 -9.09 21.21 -8.43
C ALA A 92 -7.93 21.14 -9.45
N LEU A 93 -7.96 20.20 -10.40
CA LEU A 93 -6.99 20.16 -11.51
C LEU A 93 -7.08 21.42 -12.38
N ALA A 94 -8.30 21.87 -12.68
CA ALA A 94 -8.51 23.01 -13.56
C ALA A 94 -8.26 24.37 -12.90
N LEU A 95 -8.56 24.52 -11.61
CA LEU A 95 -8.71 25.82 -10.96
C LEU A 95 -7.72 26.06 -9.80
N ALA A 96 -6.98 25.05 -9.33
CA ALA A 96 -5.98 25.26 -8.29
C ALA A 96 -4.82 26.12 -8.81
N ASP A 97 -4.31 27.04 -7.98
CA ASP A 97 -3.17 27.90 -8.33
C ASP A 97 -1.85 27.09 -8.40
N VAL A 98 -1.75 26.00 -7.61
CA VAL A 98 -0.60 25.10 -7.59
C VAL A 98 -1.08 23.65 -7.57
N VAL A 99 -0.53 22.83 -8.45
CA VAL A 99 -0.79 21.37 -8.51
C VAL A 99 0.51 20.64 -8.22
N ALA A 100 0.54 19.88 -7.13
CA ALA A 100 1.64 18.99 -6.74
C ALA A 100 1.24 17.56 -7.11
N ALA A 101 2.02 16.91 -7.97
CA ALA A 101 1.76 15.56 -8.46
C ALA A 101 3.01 14.69 -8.32
N GLU A 102 2.83 13.41 -8.03
CA GLU A 102 3.93 12.45 -7.91
C GLU A 102 4.71 12.34 -9.23
N ASP A 103 4.03 12.05 -10.34
CA ASP A 103 4.57 12.17 -11.70
C ASP A 103 3.74 13.21 -12.50
N THR A 104 4.40 14.30 -12.88
CA THR A 104 3.77 15.41 -13.62
C THR A 104 3.25 14.99 -15.00
N ARG A 105 3.88 13.99 -15.63
CA ARG A 105 3.45 13.46 -16.93
C ARG A 105 2.16 12.67 -16.78
N ARG A 106 2.04 11.86 -15.72
CA ARG A 106 0.80 11.13 -15.39
C ARG A 106 -0.32 12.09 -15.04
N ALA A 107 -0.03 13.14 -14.28
CA ALA A 107 -1.00 14.19 -13.98
C ALA A 107 -1.54 14.89 -15.23
N LEU A 108 -0.68 15.24 -16.19
CA LEU A 108 -1.08 15.82 -17.47
C LEU A 108 -1.94 14.86 -18.30
N ASN A 109 -1.54 13.59 -18.37
CA ASN A 109 -2.30 12.55 -19.06
C ASN A 109 -3.70 12.36 -18.42
N LEU A 110 -3.74 12.28 -17.09
CA LEU A 110 -5.00 12.20 -16.35
C LEU A 110 -5.91 13.38 -16.67
N ALA A 111 -5.42 14.61 -16.55
CA ALA A 111 -6.20 15.83 -16.86
C ALA A 111 -6.74 15.79 -18.30
N GLN A 112 -5.91 15.43 -19.27
CA GLN A 112 -6.33 15.28 -20.67
C GLN A 112 -7.44 14.23 -20.83
N ARG A 113 -7.30 13.07 -20.20
CA ARG A 113 -8.31 11.98 -20.25
C ARG A 113 -9.61 12.36 -19.56
N LEU A 114 -9.57 13.25 -18.57
CA LEU A 114 -10.74 13.78 -17.89
C LEU A 114 -11.40 14.93 -18.65
N GLY A 115 -10.77 15.47 -19.70
CA GLY A 115 -11.26 16.60 -20.47
C GLY A 115 -11.04 17.94 -19.77
N VAL A 116 -10.07 18.03 -18.84
CA VAL A 116 -9.70 19.27 -18.15
C VAL A 116 -8.27 19.67 -18.49
N LYS A 117 -7.97 20.96 -18.37
CA LYS A 117 -6.61 21.49 -18.49
C LYS A 117 -6.14 21.92 -17.10
N ILE A 118 -4.91 21.54 -16.73
CA ILE A 118 -4.31 22.03 -15.48
C ILE A 118 -4.14 23.55 -15.59
N GLY A 119 -4.80 24.28 -14.66
CA GLY A 119 -4.84 25.74 -14.69
C GLY A 119 -3.67 26.41 -14.01
N GLY A 120 -3.16 25.80 -12.97
CA GLY A 120 -2.09 26.37 -12.14
C GLY A 120 -0.70 25.84 -12.45
N ARG A 121 0.26 26.20 -11.59
CA ARG A 121 1.64 25.75 -11.67
C ARG A 121 1.75 24.28 -11.28
N LEU A 122 2.16 23.40 -12.20
CA LEU A 122 2.37 21.99 -11.95
C LEU A 122 3.79 21.73 -11.41
N LEU A 123 3.90 21.00 -10.31
CA LEU A 123 5.16 20.67 -9.62
C LEU A 123 5.26 19.17 -9.39
N ALA A 124 6.46 18.61 -9.55
CA ALA A 124 6.75 17.25 -9.10
C ALA A 124 6.86 17.21 -7.57
N PHE A 125 6.14 16.25 -6.94
CA PHE A 125 6.12 16.03 -5.50
C PHE A 125 6.13 14.53 -5.20
N HIS A 126 7.31 13.99 -4.95
CA HIS A 126 7.57 12.57 -4.72
C HIS A 126 8.41 12.37 -3.44
N GLU A 127 8.54 11.16 -2.96
CA GLU A 127 9.21 10.82 -1.69
C GLU A 127 10.59 11.50 -1.54
N HIS A 128 11.39 11.56 -2.62
CA HIS A 128 12.74 12.11 -2.56
C HIS A 128 12.80 13.64 -2.42
N ASN A 129 11.75 14.39 -2.85
CA ASN A 129 11.71 15.84 -2.76
C ASN A 129 10.64 16.40 -1.82
N GLU A 130 9.85 15.52 -1.20
CA GLU A 130 8.71 15.87 -0.36
C GLU A 130 9.07 16.89 0.71
N ARG A 131 10.22 16.72 1.40
CA ARG A 131 10.66 17.62 2.47
C ARG A 131 10.89 19.06 1.99
N GLU A 132 11.57 19.22 0.87
CA GLU A 132 11.86 20.55 0.30
C GLU A 132 10.58 21.16 -0.27
N ARG A 133 9.80 20.38 -1.03
CA ARG A 133 8.59 20.85 -1.71
C ARG A 133 7.46 21.19 -0.74
N SER A 134 7.35 20.51 0.40
CA SER A 134 6.37 20.84 1.44
C SER A 134 6.48 22.29 1.88
N GLY A 135 7.69 22.81 2.10
CA GLY A 135 7.88 24.23 2.45
C GLY A 135 7.37 25.19 1.37
N GLN A 136 7.58 24.88 0.09
CA GLN A 136 7.11 25.69 -1.04
C GLN A 136 5.56 25.69 -1.13
N LEU A 137 4.93 24.51 -0.94
CA LEU A 137 3.48 24.37 -0.97
C LEU A 137 2.81 25.10 0.21
N LEU A 138 3.40 25.00 1.41
CA LEU A 138 2.94 25.72 2.59
C LEU A 138 3.03 27.24 2.39
N GLN A 139 4.14 27.73 1.85
CA GLN A 139 4.30 29.16 1.57
C GLN A 139 3.26 29.65 0.55
N ALA A 140 2.97 28.86 -0.50
CA ALA A 140 1.94 29.17 -1.47
C ALA A 140 0.56 29.26 -0.80
N ALA A 141 0.19 28.27 0.02
CA ALA A 141 -1.09 28.25 0.73
C ALA A 141 -1.20 29.44 1.70
N ARG A 142 -0.17 29.74 2.50
CA ARG A 142 -0.13 30.92 3.37
C ARG A 142 -0.24 32.24 2.61
N GLY A 143 0.27 32.27 1.38
CA GLY A 143 0.12 33.41 0.47
C GLY A 143 -1.27 33.52 -0.17
N GLY A 144 -2.22 32.68 0.23
CA GLY A 144 -3.60 32.68 -0.28
C GLY A 144 -3.81 31.88 -1.56
N SER A 145 -2.83 31.10 -2.02
CA SER A 145 -3.00 30.20 -3.16
C SER A 145 -3.75 28.94 -2.76
N SER A 146 -4.61 28.45 -3.66
CA SER A 146 -5.16 27.09 -3.56
C SER A 146 -4.13 26.08 -4.03
N VAL A 147 -3.89 25.04 -3.22
CA VAL A 147 -2.90 23.99 -3.51
C VAL A 147 -3.62 22.66 -3.66
N LEU A 148 -3.44 22.00 -4.79
CA LEU A 148 -3.89 20.63 -5.01
C LEU A 148 -2.69 19.68 -4.87
N MET A 149 -2.88 18.57 -4.16
CA MET A 149 -1.95 17.44 -4.14
C MET A 149 -2.64 16.17 -4.61
N ILE A 150 -2.03 15.48 -5.56
CA ILE A 150 -2.47 14.19 -6.10
C ILE A 150 -1.32 13.18 -6.13
N SER A 151 -1.66 11.90 -5.96
CA SER A 151 -0.77 10.76 -6.28
C SER A 151 -1.04 10.24 -7.70
N ASP A 152 -0.24 9.29 -8.14
CA ASP A 152 -0.37 8.68 -9.46
C ASP A 152 -1.67 7.87 -9.61
N ALA A 153 -2.13 7.24 -8.52
CA ALA A 153 -3.39 6.48 -8.49
C ALA A 153 -3.95 6.36 -7.05
N GLY A 154 -5.23 6.62 -6.88
CA GLY A 154 -5.91 6.48 -5.60
C GLY A 154 -5.71 7.66 -4.66
N MET A 155 -5.67 7.38 -3.37
CA MET A 155 -5.67 8.38 -2.31
C MET A 155 -4.25 8.79 -1.95
N PRO A 156 -3.86 10.08 -2.05
CA PRO A 156 -2.57 10.55 -1.58
C PRO A 156 -2.34 10.21 -0.10
N SER A 157 -1.09 10.08 0.31
CA SER A 157 -0.65 9.69 1.66
C SER A 157 -0.91 8.22 2.06
N VAL A 158 -1.49 7.41 1.18
CA VAL A 158 -1.71 5.98 1.40
C VAL A 158 -0.74 5.18 0.52
N SER A 159 0.40 4.79 1.05
CA SER A 159 1.57 4.25 0.32
C SER A 159 2.20 5.20 -0.69
N ASP A 160 1.79 6.46 -0.68
CA ASP A 160 2.21 7.53 -1.57
C ASP A 160 2.71 8.73 -0.75
N PRO A 161 3.42 9.70 -1.36
CA PRO A 161 3.84 10.91 -0.67
C PRO A 161 2.63 11.74 -0.19
N GLY A 162 2.85 12.57 0.84
CA GLY A 162 1.84 13.50 1.36
C GLY A 162 1.73 13.57 2.88
N PHE A 163 2.08 12.49 3.59
CA PHE A 163 2.02 12.45 5.05
C PHE A 163 2.79 13.61 5.70
N ARG A 164 4.02 13.88 5.23
CA ARG A 164 4.83 14.97 5.76
C ARG A 164 4.26 16.35 5.44
N LEU A 165 3.68 16.51 4.25
CA LEU A 165 3.01 17.76 3.86
C LEU A 165 1.83 18.05 4.77
N VAL A 166 0.99 17.05 5.05
CA VAL A 166 -0.17 17.20 5.94
C VAL A 166 0.27 17.58 7.35
N ASN A 167 1.26 16.88 7.93
CA ASN A 167 1.78 17.23 9.25
C ASN A 167 2.37 18.65 9.28
N ALA A 168 3.18 18.99 8.29
CA ALA A 168 3.76 20.34 8.21
C ALA A 168 2.69 21.43 8.01
N ALA A 169 1.57 21.13 7.36
CA ALA A 169 0.44 22.05 7.22
C ALA A 169 -0.28 22.25 8.57
N ILE A 170 -0.50 21.16 9.32
CA ILE A 170 -1.09 21.20 10.67
C ILE A 170 -0.20 22.03 11.59
N ASP A 171 1.10 21.76 11.65
CA ASP A 171 2.07 22.50 12.47
C ASP A 171 2.15 23.99 12.10
N ALA A 172 1.75 24.33 10.88
CA ALA A 172 1.82 25.66 10.30
C ALA A 172 0.47 26.41 10.32
N ASP A 173 -0.58 25.84 10.92
CA ASP A 173 -1.97 26.33 10.90
C ASP A 173 -2.49 26.61 9.48
N VAL A 174 -2.05 25.83 8.49
CA VAL A 174 -2.57 25.89 7.12
C VAL A 174 -3.72 24.89 6.98
N PRO A 175 -4.91 25.33 6.54
CA PRO A 175 -6.04 24.44 6.35
C PRO A 175 -5.75 23.33 5.36
N VAL A 176 -6.12 22.09 5.72
CA VAL A 176 -6.04 20.90 4.86
C VAL A 176 -7.43 20.32 4.68
N THR A 177 -7.77 19.95 3.47
CA THR A 177 -9.02 19.26 3.14
C THR A 177 -8.79 18.13 2.16
N VAL A 178 -9.81 17.31 1.95
CA VAL A 178 -9.76 16.15 1.05
C VAL A 178 -10.92 16.20 0.06
N ALA A 179 -10.62 15.95 -1.21
CA ALA A 179 -11.60 15.51 -2.19
C ALA A 179 -11.55 13.97 -2.23
N PRO A 180 -12.46 13.27 -1.49
CA PRO A 180 -12.44 11.83 -1.40
C PRO A 180 -12.77 11.18 -2.75
N GLY A 181 -12.33 9.95 -2.93
CA GLY A 181 -12.57 9.22 -4.18
C GLY A 181 -11.98 7.81 -4.14
N PRO A 182 -11.54 7.27 -5.29
CA PRO A 182 -11.09 5.91 -5.41
C PRO A 182 -9.96 5.52 -4.44
N SER A 183 -10.05 4.30 -3.94
CA SER A 183 -9.02 3.68 -3.08
C SER A 183 -8.95 2.19 -3.38
N ALA A 184 -7.79 1.71 -3.81
CA ALA A 184 -7.58 0.28 -4.07
C ALA A 184 -7.77 -0.56 -2.81
N VAL A 185 -7.40 -0.04 -1.64
CA VAL A 185 -7.57 -0.69 -0.33
C VAL A 185 -9.04 -0.96 -0.05
N LEU A 186 -9.88 0.08 -0.10
CA LEU A 186 -11.31 -0.05 0.21
C LEU A 186 -12.08 -0.79 -0.88
N THR A 187 -11.70 -0.62 -2.15
CA THR A 187 -12.30 -1.35 -3.27
C THR A 187 -12.03 -2.85 -3.15
N ALA A 188 -10.77 -3.24 -2.86
CA ALA A 188 -10.42 -4.64 -2.64
C ALA A 188 -11.16 -5.22 -1.43
N LEU A 189 -11.21 -4.50 -0.31
CA LEU A 189 -11.94 -4.93 0.89
C LEU A 189 -13.42 -5.18 0.58
N ALA A 190 -14.09 -4.23 -0.08
CA ALA A 190 -15.50 -4.34 -0.44
C ALA A 190 -15.79 -5.55 -1.36
N LEU A 191 -14.86 -5.85 -2.30
CA LEU A 191 -14.99 -6.96 -3.22
C LEU A 191 -14.53 -8.30 -2.64
N SER A 192 -13.76 -8.31 -1.56
CA SER A 192 -13.17 -9.54 -1.00
C SER A 192 -14.20 -10.51 -0.44
N GLY A 193 -15.34 -10.01 0.07
CA GLY A 193 -16.32 -10.79 0.82
C GLY A 193 -15.82 -11.26 2.20
N LEU A 194 -14.76 -10.64 2.71
CA LEU A 194 -14.23 -10.84 4.07
C LEU A 194 -14.80 -9.79 5.03
N ALA A 195 -14.63 -10.00 6.33
CA ALA A 195 -15.11 -9.09 7.36
C ALA A 195 -14.49 -7.69 7.17
N SER A 196 -15.33 -6.66 7.17
CA SER A 196 -14.91 -5.27 6.91
C SER A 196 -15.08 -4.33 8.12
N ASP A 197 -15.62 -4.83 9.21
CA ASP A 197 -15.83 -4.08 10.46
C ASP A 197 -14.49 -3.69 11.12
N ARG A 198 -13.48 -4.53 10.99
CA ARG A 198 -12.12 -4.27 11.47
C ARG A 198 -11.09 -4.80 10.48
N PHE A 199 -10.25 -3.92 9.96
CA PHE A 199 -9.21 -4.28 9.01
C PHE A 199 -7.94 -3.46 9.26
N SER A 200 -6.82 -3.96 8.77
CA SER A 200 -5.52 -3.29 8.80
C SER A 200 -4.92 -3.27 7.40
N PHE A 201 -4.38 -2.12 7.01
CA PHE A 201 -3.64 -1.96 5.77
C PHE A 201 -2.14 -2.00 6.07
N GLU A 202 -1.48 -3.03 5.57
CA GLU A 202 -0.07 -3.32 5.85
C GLU A 202 0.88 -2.82 4.74
N GLY A 203 0.34 -2.28 3.65
CA GLY A 203 1.14 -1.80 2.51
C GLY A 203 1.86 -2.91 1.77
N PHE A 204 3.08 -2.63 1.27
CA PHE A 204 3.92 -3.63 0.62
C PHE A 204 4.77 -4.38 1.63
N LEU A 205 4.79 -5.71 1.52
CA LEU A 205 5.63 -6.54 2.37
C LEU A 205 7.14 -6.34 2.08
N PRO A 206 8.01 -6.49 3.10
CA PRO A 206 9.45 -6.38 2.94
C PRO A 206 9.98 -7.30 1.82
N ARG A 207 10.95 -6.79 1.05
CA ARG A 207 11.58 -7.56 -0.04
C ARG A 207 12.46 -8.70 0.49
N LYS A 208 13.12 -8.49 1.64
CA LYS A 208 13.96 -9.51 2.26
C LYS A 208 13.10 -10.56 2.95
N SER A 209 13.30 -11.83 2.61
CA SER A 209 12.50 -12.96 3.10
C SER A 209 12.47 -13.06 4.64
N GLY A 210 13.61 -12.84 5.32
CA GLY A 210 13.68 -12.89 6.77
C GLY A 210 12.93 -11.75 7.48
N GLU A 211 12.88 -10.54 6.90
CA GLU A 211 12.10 -9.41 7.41
C GLU A 211 10.61 -9.66 7.16
N ARG A 212 10.27 -10.15 5.98
CA ARG A 212 8.89 -10.52 5.61
C ARG A 212 8.34 -11.62 6.51
N ALA A 213 9.10 -12.68 6.73
CA ALA A 213 8.69 -13.78 7.62
C ALA A 213 8.46 -13.31 9.07
N ARG A 214 9.30 -12.42 9.60
CA ARG A 214 9.11 -11.84 10.95
C ARG A 214 7.84 -11.01 11.04
N LEU A 215 7.59 -10.14 10.06
CA LEU A 215 6.36 -9.34 10.00
C LEU A 215 5.13 -10.26 9.92
N LEU A 216 5.12 -11.23 9.00
CA LEU A 216 3.99 -12.16 8.85
C LEU A 216 3.76 -12.97 10.13
N SER A 217 4.82 -13.41 10.81
CA SER A 217 4.68 -14.12 12.10
C SER A 217 4.01 -13.24 13.17
N SER A 218 4.29 -11.94 13.20
CA SER A 218 3.63 -11.01 14.15
C SER A 218 2.14 -10.76 13.83
N LEU A 219 1.75 -10.88 12.56
CA LEU A 219 0.38 -10.71 12.08
C LEU A 219 -0.45 -12.00 12.08
N ALA A 220 0.18 -13.18 12.29
CA ALA A 220 -0.48 -14.47 12.12
C ALA A 220 -1.71 -14.67 13.04
N SER A 221 -1.69 -14.08 14.24
CA SER A 221 -2.77 -14.12 15.22
C SER A 221 -3.71 -12.92 15.17
N ASP A 222 -3.47 -11.96 14.28
CA ASP A 222 -4.34 -10.78 14.18
C ASP A 222 -5.75 -11.18 13.73
N ALA A 223 -6.76 -10.73 14.48
CA ALA A 223 -8.16 -11.01 14.20
C ALA A 223 -8.77 -10.08 13.13
N HIS A 224 -8.04 -9.02 12.72
CA HIS A 224 -8.49 -8.10 11.69
C HIS A 224 -8.30 -8.69 10.29
N THR A 225 -9.12 -8.28 9.35
CA THR A 225 -8.84 -8.50 7.93
C THR A 225 -7.60 -7.69 7.54
N LEU A 226 -6.61 -8.35 6.93
CA LEU A 226 -5.34 -7.76 6.55
C LEU A 226 -5.32 -7.46 5.05
N ILE A 227 -4.84 -6.29 4.67
CA ILE A 227 -4.79 -5.86 3.27
C ILE A 227 -3.35 -5.52 2.92
N PHE A 228 -2.86 -6.09 1.80
CA PHE A 228 -1.50 -5.88 1.32
C PHE A 228 -1.53 -5.43 -0.14
N PHE A 229 -0.65 -4.50 -0.49
CA PHE A 229 -0.29 -4.26 -1.88
C PHE A 229 0.81 -5.23 -2.30
N GLU A 230 0.73 -5.72 -3.52
CA GLU A 230 1.80 -6.58 -4.03
C GLU A 230 2.02 -6.42 -5.54
N SER A 231 3.25 -6.62 -5.95
CA SER A 231 3.63 -6.62 -7.36
C SER A 231 3.34 -7.97 -8.01
N PRO A 232 3.02 -7.99 -9.31
CA PRO A 232 2.73 -9.26 -10.02
C PRO A 232 3.92 -10.22 -10.04
N ARG A 233 5.16 -9.71 -9.93
CA ARG A 233 6.37 -10.54 -9.91
C ARG A 233 6.60 -11.25 -8.59
N ARG A 234 6.00 -10.76 -7.49
CA ARG A 234 6.23 -11.25 -6.13
C ARG A 234 5.04 -11.98 -5.56
N VAL A 235 3.85 -11.84 -6.16
CA VAL A 235 2.58 -12.31 -5.59
C VAL A 235 2.60 -13.79 -5.23
N HIS A 236 3.16 -14.64 -6.08
CA HIS A 236 3.26 -16.09 -5.82
C HIS A 236 4.14 -16.39 -4.57
N GLU A 237 5.31 -15.77 -4.48
CA GLU A 237 6.20 -15.89 -3.32
C GLU A 237 5.52 -15.36 -2.05
N THR A 238 4.87 -14.21 -2.15
CA THR A 238 4.14 -13.59 -1.04
C THR A 238 2.98 -14.46 -0.55
N LEU A 239 2.18 -15.03 -1.45
CA LEU A 239 1.11 -15.96 -1.08
C LEU A 239 1.64 -17.22 -0.43
N THR A 240 2.77 -17.75 -0.90
CA THR A 240 3.46 -18.90 -0.29
C THR A 240 3.90 -18.59 1.15
N ASP A 241 4.48 -17.41 1.38
CA ASP A 241 4.90 -16.99 2.72
C ASP A 241 3.67 -16.71 3.64
N LEU A 242 2.59 -16.15 3.10
CA LEU A 242 1.32 -15.98 3.82
C LEU A 242 0.72 -17.33 4.22
N ALA A 243 0.64 -18.30 3.29
CA ALA A 243 0.13 -19.64 3.56
C ALA A 243 0.96 -20.34 4.66
N LYS A 244 2.27 -20.21 4.61
CA LYS A 244 3.17 -20.74 5.63
C LYS A 244 2.98 -20.10 7.00
N ALA A 245 2.77 -18.79 7.06
CA ALA A 245 2.66 -18.05 8.33
C ALA A 245 1.25 -18.12 8.94
N PHE A 246 0.20 -18.07 8.12
CA PHE A 246 -1.19 -17.95 8.56
C PHE A 246 -1.98 -19.26 8.48
N GLY A 247 -1.40 -20.29 7.84
CA GLY A 247 -2.05 -21.55 7.50
C GLY A 247 -2.72 -21.50 6.13
N GLY A 248 -2.48 -22.54 5.33
CA GLY A 248 -2.91 -22.60 3.93
C GLY A 248 -4.42 -22.51 3.70
N GLN A 249 -5.22 -22.92 4.69
CA GLN A 249 -6.69 -22.87 4.65
C GLN A 249 -7.28 -21.49 5.02
N ARG A 250 -6.44 -20.48 5.37
CA ARG A 250 -6.90 -19.14 5.65
C ARG A 250 -7.57 -18.54 4.41
N ARG A 251 -8.80 -18.06 4.55
CA ARG A 251 -9.54 -17.42 3.46
C ARG A 251 -8.86 -16.13 3.03
N ALA A 252 -8.78 -15.90 1.72
CA ALA A 252 -8.22 -14.69 1.16
C ALA A 252 -8.91 -14.32 -0.16
N ALA A 253 -8.62 -13.12 -0.64
CA ALA A 253 -8.99 -12.65 -1.96
C ALA A 253 -7.76 -12.02 -2.64
N LEU A 254 -7.51 -12.40 -3.88
CA LEU A 254 -6.57 -11.74 -4.77
C LEU A 254 -7.39 -10.86 -5.71
N CYS A 255 -7.23 -9.55 -5.57
CA CYS A 255 -7.88 -8.54 -6.41
C CYS A 255 -6.86 -8.01 -7.40
N ARG A 256 -7.16 -8.09 -8.68
CA ARG A 256 -6.26 -7.73 -9.77
C ARG A 256 -6.91 -6.72 -10.69
N GLU A 257 -6.16 -5.70 -11.12
CA GLU A 257 -6.59 -4.70 -12.11
C GLU A 257 -7.95 -4.05 -11.78
N LEU A 258 -8.16 -3.72 -10.50
CA LEU A 258 -9.39 -3.13 -9.99
C LEU A 258 -9.82 -1.92 -10.81
N THR A 259 -11.10 -1.85 -11.15
CA THR A 259 -11.80 -0.84 -11.99
C THR A 259 -11.37 -0.81 -13.46
N LYS A 260 -10.39 -1.65 -13.87
CA LYS A 260 -9.89 -1.73 -15.25
C LYS A 260 -10.65 -2.79 -16.07
N THR A 261 -10.41 -2.82 -17.38
CA THR A 261 -11.04 -3.78 -18.30
C THR A 261 -10.81 -5.24 -17.92
N HIS A 262 -9.68 -5.55 -17.28
CA HIS A 262 -9.32 -6.91 -16.87
C HIS A 262 -9.41 -7.10 -15.36
N GLU A 263 -10.38 -6.42 -14.72
CA GLU A 263 -10.65 -6.62 -13.30
C GLU A 263 -10.97 -8.07 -12.99
N GLU A 264 -10.32 -8.61 -11.97
CA GLU A 264 -10.53 -9.97 -11.51
C GLU A 264 -10.41 -10.04 -9.99
N VAL A 265 -11.29 -10.83 -9.37
CA VAL A 265 -11.25 -11.11 -7.94
C VAL A 265 -11.36 -12.61 -7.70
N LEU A 266 -10.25 -13.23 -7.33
CA LEU A 266 -10.17 -14.64 -6.94
C LEU A 266 -10.32 -14.75 -5.43
N ARG A 267 -11.38 -15.43 -4.97
CA ARG A 267 -11.68 -15.66 -3.55
C ARG A 267 -11.49 -17.14 -3.25
N ALA A 268 -10.49 -17.47 -2.43
CA ALA A 268 -10.12 -18.85 -2.17
C ALA A 268 -9.35 -18.95 -0.84
N SER A 269 -8.86 -20.13 -0.50
CA SER A 269 -7.83 -20.31 0.52
C SER A 269 -6.47 -19.82 0.03
N LEU A 270 -5.54 -19.57 0.94
CA LEU A 270 -4.18 -19.19 0.57
C LEU A 270 -3.49 -20.24 -0.29
N ASP A 271 -3.68 -21.56 0.01
CA ASP A 271 -3.12 -22.66 -0.80
C ASP A 271 -3.65 -22.65 -2.22
N GLU A 272 -4.96 -22.44 -2.42
CA GLU A 272 -5.56 -22.34 -3.75
C GLU A 272 -5.07 -21.12 -4.51
N LEU A 273 -4.87 -19.97 -3.85
CA LEU A 273 -4.30 -18.78 -4.48
C LEU A 273 -2.82 -18.96 -4.83
N VAL A 274 -2.05 -19.70 -4.03
CA VAL A 274 -0.67 -20.10 -4.37
C VAL A 274 -0.70 -20.91 -5.67
N ALA A 275 -1.58 -21.91 -5.77
CA ALA A 275 -1.71 -22.73 -6.97
C ALA A 275 -2.13 -21.88 -8.19
N ALA A 276 -3.09 -20.97 -8.03
CA ALA A 276 -3.59 -20.10 -9.10
C ALA A 276 -2.54 -19.12 -9.65
N THR A 277 -1.50 -18.81 -8.85
CA THR A 277 -0.44 -17.85 -9.23
C THR A 277 0.87 -18.53 -9.63
N ALA A 278 0.93 -19.86 -9.73
CA ALA A 278 2.15 -20.62 -10.02
C ALA A 278 2.82 -20.23 -11.36
N GLU A 279 2.02 -19.88 -12.37
CA GLU A 279 2.51 -19.42 -13.68
C GLU A 279 2.74 -17.90 -13.74
N GLY A 280 2.64 -17.21 -12.58
CA GLY A 280 2.77 -15.76 -12.45
C GLY A 280 1.45 -15.03 -12.60
N ALA A 281 1.51 -13.73 -12.36
CA ALA A 281 0.38 -12.81 -12.51
C ALA A 281 0.81 -11.54 -13.25
N ARG A 282 -0.17 -10.76 -13.73
CA ARG A 282 0.06 -9.47 -14.41
C ARG A 282 -0.83 -8.40 -13.78
N GLY A 283 -0.41 -7.15 -13.95
CA GLY A 283 -1.17 -5.99 -13.49
C GLY A 283 -0.94 -5.64 -12.02
N GLU A 284 -1.76 -4.76 -11.49
CA GLU A 284 -1.70 -4.31 -10.09
C GLU A 284 -2.53 -5.24 -9.21
N ILE A 285 -1.98 -5.59 -8.05
CA ILE A 285 -2.54 -6.62 -7.17
C ILE A 285 -2.73 -6.08 -5.77
N VAL A 286 -3.91 -6.37 -5.21
CA VAL A 286 -4.22 -6.21 -3.78
C VAL A 286 -4.60 -7.56 -3.22
N LEU A 287 -3.96 -7.97 -2.14
CA LEU A 287 -4.30 -9.17 -1.38
C LEU A 287 -5.12 -8.77 -0.16
N VAL A 288 -6.23 -9.44 0.06
CA VAL A 288 -7.06 -9.29 1.26
C VAL A 288 -7.12 -10.65 1.95
N VAL A 289 -6.69 -10.71 3.21
CA VAL A 289 -6.57 -11.97 3.96
C VAL A 289 -7.45 -11.89 5.20
N ALA A 290 -8.25 -12.90 5.44
CA ALA A 290 -9.11 -12.97 6.62
C ALA A 290 -8.28 -12.90 7.90
N GLY A 291 -8.78 -12.23 8.90
CA GLY A 291 -8.22 -12.25 10.24
C GLY A 291 -8.13 -13.66 10.81
N SER A 292 -7.30 -13.83 11.81
CA SER A 292 -7.26 -15.05 12.58
C SER A 292 -8.61 -15.26 13.30
N THR A 293 -9.21 -16.40 13.08
CA THR A 293 -10.38 -16.78 13.89
C THR A 293 -9.98 -17.18 15.33
N GLY A 294 -8.69 -16.95 15.70
CA GLY A 294 -8.01 -17.70 16.73
C GLY A 294 -7.91 -19.15 16.27
N ALA A 295 -6.83 -19.87 16.49
CA ALA A 295 -7.00 -21.32 16.58
C ALA A 295 -8.15 -21.49 17.59
N SER A 296 -9.31 -21.98 17.19
CA SER A 296 -10.29 -22.46 18.13
C SER A 296 -9.58 -23.64 18.78
N VAL A 297 -8.79 -23.32 19.80
CA VAL A 297 -8.32 -24.35 20.72
C VAL A 297 -9.61 -25.02 21.13
N GLY A 298 -9.82 -26.25 20.64
CA GLY A 298 -11.07 -26.94 20.92
C GLY A 298 -11.25 -26.93 22.43
N VAL A 299 -12.48 -26.78 22.88
CA VAL A 299 -12.79 -26.81 24.33
C VAL A 299 -12.03 -27.97 24.99
N GLU A 300 -11.97 -29.12 24.31
CA GLU A 300 -11.26 -30.33 24.77
C GLU A 300 -9.76 -30.14 24.97
N GLN A 301 -9.09 -29.28 24.17
CA GLN A 301 -7.64 -29.07 24.22
C GLN A 301 -7.20 -28.18 25.41
N VAL A 302 -8.12 -27.45 26.03
CA VAL A 302 -7.84 -26.55 27.16
C VAL A 302 -8.54 -26.94 28.44
N VAL A 303 -9.29 -28.03 28.45
CA VAL A 303 -9.92 -28.58 29.67
C VAL A 303 -8.87 -28.85 30.73
N ASP A 304 -7.73 -29.42 30.38
CA ASP A 304 -6.63 -29.69 31.32
C ASP A 304 -6.08 -28.42 31.97
N GLN A 305 -6.07 -27.29 31.28
CA GLN A 305 -5.67 -26.00 31.86
C GLN A 305 -6.68 -25.54 32.92
N VAL A 306 -7.98 -25.76 32.67
CA VAL A 306 -9.04 -25.43 33.64
C VAL A 306 -8.91 -26.32 34.89
N LEU A 307 -8.64 -27.61 34.71
CA LEU A 307 -8.46 -28.55 35.80
C LEU A 307 -7.20 -28.20 36.63
N THR A 308 -6.10 -27.89 35.97
CA THR A 308 -4.85 -27.45 36.63
C THR A 308 -5.08 -26.21 37.49
N LEU A 309 -5.80 -25.20 36.98
CA LEU A 309 -6.11 -23.99 37.76
C LEU A 309 -7.09 -24.29 38.93
N ALA A 310 -8.01 -25.23 38.75
CA ALA A 310 -8.89 -25.67 39.79
C ALA A 310 -8.16 -26.42 40.92
N ASP A 311 -7.18 -27.26 40.57
CA ASP A 311 -6.33 -27.97 41.53
C ASP A 311 -5.38 -27.02 42.27
N GLN A 312 -5.05 -25.87 41.69
CA GLN A 312 -4.33 -24.79 42.35
C GLN A 312 -5.22 -23.93 43.27
N GLY A 313 -6.49 -24.30 43.44
CA GLY A 313 -7.40 -23.67 44.41
C GLY A 313 -8.41 -22.67 43.82
N LEU A 314 -8.42 -22.45 42.48
CA LEU A 314 -9.47 -21.65 41.88
C LEU A 314 -10.80 -22.45 41.82
N ARG A 315 -11.92 -21.75 42.02
CA ARG A 315 -13.21 -22.38 41.75
C ARG A 315 -13.33 -22.74 40.28
N LEU A 316 -13.79 -23.93 39.93
CA LEU A 316 -13.87 -24.44 38.53
C LEU A 316 -14.52 -23.42 37.58
N LYS A 317 -15.58 -22.72 38.02
CA LYS A 317 -16.26 -21.67 37.26
C LYS A 317 -15.37 -20.43 36.98
N GLN A 318 -14.44 -20.13 37.89
CA GLN A 318 -13.50 -19.03 37.75
C GLN A 318 -12.33 -19.45 36.82
N ALA A 319 -11.81 -20.65 37.00
CA ALA A 319 -10.79 -21.24 36.13
C ALA A 319 -11.30 -21.32 34.68
N ALA A 320 -12.50 -21.83 34.46
CA ALA A 320 -13.12 -21.85 33.13
C ALA A 320 -13.34 -20.46 32.55
N ALA A 321 -13.67 -19.45 33.38
CA ALA A 321 -13.79 -18.06 32.89
C ALA A 321 -12.46 -17.48 32.46
N GLN A 322 -11.39 -17.73 33.20
CA GLN A 322 -10.05 -17.26 32.91
C GLN A 322 -9.49 -17.89 31.63
N VAL A 323 -9.57 -19.23 31.53
CA VAL A 323 -9.09 -19.96 30.33
C VAL A 323 -9.92 -19.60 29.10
N ALA A 324 -11.25 -19.48 29.25
CA ALA A 324 -12.13 -19.06 28.16
C ALA A 324 -11.80 -17.66 27.64
N GLN A 325 -11.47 -16.73 28.53
CA GLN A 325 -11.04 -15.37 28.16
C GLN A 325 -9.69 -15.38 27.40
N THR A 326 -8.75 -16.20 27.87
CA THR A 326 -7.41 -16.33 27.24
C THR A 326 -7.49 -16.91 25.83
N HIS A 327 -8.40 -17.86 25.59
CA HIS A 327 -8.51 -18.60 24.33
C HIS A 327 -9.71 -18.18 23.46
N GLY A 328 -10.46 -17.14 23.84
CA GLY A 328 -11.61 -16.67 23.07
C GLY A 328 -12.79 -17.66 23.03
N LEU A 329 -12.88 -18.57 24.02
CA LEU A 329 -13.91 -19.61 24.10
C LEU A 329 -15.16 -19.16 24.86
N ARG A 330 -16.26 -19.88 24.64
CA ARG A 330 -17.48 -19.69 25.45
C ARG A 330 -17.30 -20.32 26.84
N LYS A 331 -17.33 -19.47 27.87
CA LYS A 331 -17.17 -19.88 29.27
C LYS A 331 -18.06 -21.07 29.67
N ASN A 332 -19.33 -21.09 29.23
CA ASN A 332 -20.26 -22.13 29.61
C ASN A 332 -19.93 -23.48 28.98
N GLU A 333 -19.48 -23.51 27.73
CA GLU A 333 -19.03 -24.71 27.01
C GLU A 333 -17.80 -25.31 27.69
N LEU A 334 -16.81 -24.46 27.98
CA LEU A 334 -15.58 -24.90 28.66
C LEU A 334 -15.85 -25.37 30.10
N TYR A 335 -16.76 -24.72 30.82
CA TYR A 335 -17.13 -25.15 32.14
C TYR A 335 -17.80 -26.52 32.14
N GLN A 336 -18.73 -26.79 31.19
CA GLN A 336 -19.40 -28.08 31.07
C GLN A 336 -18.42 -29.20 30.70
N ALA A 337 -17.49 -28.93 29.74
CA ALA A 337 -16.47 -29.88 29.39
C ALA A 337 -15.51 -30.21 30.55
N ALA A 338 -15.11 -29.21 31.33
CA ALA A 338 -14.29 -29.42 32.53
C ALA A 338 -15.01 -30.18 33.63
N LEU A 339 -16.36 -30.01 33.76
CA LEU A 339 -17.17 -30.74 34.71
C LEU A 339 -17.27 -32.23 34.30
N ALA A 340 -17.52 -32.49 33.01
CA ALA A 340 -17.58 -33.86 32.48
C ALA A 340 -16.22 -34.58 32.61
N ALA A 341 -15.11 -33.88 32.35
CA ALA A 341 -13.77 -34.43 32.50
C ALA A 341 -13.36 -34.75 33.96
N ARG A 342 -14.02 -34.13 34.93
CA ARG A 342 -13.78 -34.35 36.36
C ARG A 342 -14.60 -35.52 36.93
N GLU A 343 -15.67 -35.92 36.24
CA GLU A 343 -16.54 -37.03 36.62
C GLU A 343 -16.06 -38.38 36.01
N ASN A 344 -15.14 -38.35 35.07
CA ASN A 344 -14.49 -39.53 34.47
C ASN A 344 -13.15 -39.78 35.14
#